data_c7119f452c44a8aa207b47da7baad0e8
#
_entry.id   c7119f452c44a8aa207b47da7baad0e8
#
_cell.length_a   1.000
_cell.length_b   1.000
_cell.length_c   1.000
_cell.angle_alpha   90.00
_cell.angle_beta   90.00
_cell.angle_gamma   90.00
#
_symmetry.space_group_name_H-M   'P 1'
#
loop_
_entity.id
_entity.type
_entity.pdbx_description
1 polymer ?
#
loop_
_entity_poly.entity_id
_entity_poly.type
_entity_poly.pdbx_seq_one_letter_code
_entity_poly.pdbx_strand_id
1 'polypeptide(L)'
;MEESNEMPAEQPQEIPTEQMNTQATPTTVDPRDARIAELEAQLAQTRQEATENWNRYLRERADMENFRKRQERVLADRVQNQKKALIHKLLGVMDNVERALVYQDTLDRQGLQQALRMFHWQMNEVMRSEGLNPVPTVGETFNPYVHEAVEAVENSDKPEGMIVEEVQKGYTLGDETLRPARVKVSMGNK
;
A
#
# COMPACT_ATOMS: atom_id res chain seq x y z
N MET A 1 82.06 -24.26 44.63
CA MET A 1 82.24 -25.72 44.53
C MET A 1 81.50 -26.09 43.29
N GLU A 2 82.27 -26.10 42.24
CA GLU A 2 82.86 -27.33 41.66
C GLU A 2 81.82 -28.04 40.81
N GLU A 3 81.97 -28.44 39.61
CA GLU A 3 83.22 -28.62 38.81
C GLU A 3 82.84 -28.66 37.33
N SER A 4 83.69 -28.09 36.51
CA SER A 4 83.75 -28.23 35.08
C SER A 4 83.93 -29.70 34.67
N ASN A 5 83.18 -30.13 33.63
CA ASN A 5 83.73 -31.26 32.88
C ASN A 5 83.60 -30.96 31.37
N GLU A 6 84.74 -30.56 30.81
CA GLU A 6 85.01 -30.50 29.39
C GLU A 6 85.14 -31.92 28.84
N MET A 7 84.41 -32.21 27.76
CA MET A 7 84.76 -33.35 26.92
C MET A 7 84.97 -32.91 25.47
N PRO A 8 85.90 -33.53 24.78
CA PRO A 8 86.56 -32.96 23.62
C PRO A 8 85.80 -33.08 22.32
N ALA A 9 86.07 -32.12 21.43
CA ALA A 9 85.59 -32.05 20.08
C ALA A 9 86.00 -33.26 19.24
N GLU A 10 85.03 -33.94 18.70
CA GLU A 10 85.21 -34.96 17.66
C GLU A 10 84.94 -34.33 16.30
N GLN A 11 85.89 -34.38 15.40
CA GLN A 11 85.85 -33.83 14.04
C GLN A 11 84.87 -34.64 13.18
N PRO A 12 84.02 -33.97 12.33
CA PRO A 12 83.17 -34.72 11.40
C PRO A 12 84.05 -35.20 10.21
N GLN A 13 83.95 -36.47 9.98
CA GLN A 13 84.50 -37.11 8.77
C GLN A 13 83.63 -36.71 7.58
N GLU A 14 84.28 -36.19 6.52
CA GLU A 14 83.69 -35.94 5.21
C GLU A 14 83.26 -37.24 4.57
N ILE A 15 81.92 -37.37 4.33
CA ILE A 15 81.34 -38.42 3.52
C ILE A 15 81.30 -37.94 2.07
N PRO A 16 81.71 -38.69 1.07
CA PRO A 16 81.72 -38.28 -0.32
C PRO A 16 80.23 -38.10 -0.82
N THR A 17 79.97 -36.94 -1.39
CA THR A 17 78.70 -36.63 -2.02
C THR A 17 78.60 -37.43 -3.32
N GLU A 18 77.87 -38.53 -3.26
CA GLU A 18 77.40 -39.25 -4.43
C GLU A 18 76.33 -38.41 -5.14
N GLN A 19 76.66 -37.91 -6.33
CA GLN A 19 75.71 -37.15 -7.15
C GLN A 19 74.63 -38.11 -7.61
N MET A 20 73.49 -38.10 -6.88
CA MET A 20 72.22 -38.66 -7.36
C MET A 20 71.72 -37.78 -8.47
N ASN A 21 71.93 -38.20 -9.68
CA ASN A 21 71.31 -37.68 -10.89
C ASN A 21 69.82 -38.02 -10.84
N THR A 22 69.05 -37.15 -10.25
CA THR A 22 67.59 -37.23 -10.31
C THR A 22 67.10 -36.76 -11.66
N GLN A 23 67.11 -37.66 -12.64
CA GLN A 23 66.33 -37.46 -13.83
C GLN A 23 64.82 -37.34 -13.38
N ALA A 24 64.31 -36.14 -13.41
CA ALA A 24 62.89 -35.87 -13.24
C ALA A 24 62.18 -36.54 -14.44
N THR A 25 61.63 -37.72 -14.21
CA THR A 25 60.61 -38.29 -15.10
C THR A 25 59.48 -37.33 -15.14
N PRO A 26 58.99 -36.93 -16.33
CA PRO A 26 57.78 -36.13 -16.41
C PRO A 26 56.64 -36.97 -15.82
N THR A 27 56.15 -36.58 -14.64
CA THR A 27 54.95 -37.20 -14.06
C THR A 27 53.79 -36.91 -15.01
N THR A 28 53.49 -37.87 -15.83
CA THR A 28 52.24 -37.83 -16.63
C THR A 28 51.09 -37.83 -15.61
N VAL A 29 50.52 -36.66 -15.36
CA VAL A 29 49.30 -36.50 -14.54
C VAL A 29 48.24 -37.42 -15.16
N ASP A 30 47.72 -38.34 -14.37
CA ASP A 30 46.66 -39.24 -14.84
C ASP A 30 45.49 -38.35 -15.36
N PRO A 31 44.99 -38.59 -16.56
CA PRO A 31 43.85 -37.84 -17.11
C PRO A 31 42.64 -37.80 -16.13
N ARG A 32 42.56 -38.76 -15.25
CA ARG A 32 41.53 -38.81 -14.19
C ARG A 32 41.76 -37.75 -13.12
N ASP A 33 43.01 -37.57 -12.68
CA ASP A 33 43.36 -36.57 -11.67
C ASP A 33 43.17 -35.13 -12.18
N ALA A 34 43.46 -34.89 -13.45
CA ALA A 34 43.18 -33.64 -14.12
C ALA A 34 41.66 -33.35 -14.17
N ARG A 35 40.86 -34.38 -14.47
CA ARG A 35 39.40 -34.26 -14.52
C ARG A 35 38.79 -34.05 -13.14
N ILE A 36 39.31 -34.70 -12.10
CA ILE A 36 38.88 -34.50 -10.71
C ILE A 36 39.17 -33.07 -10.30
N ALA A 37 40.35 -32.55 -10.52
CA ALA A 37 40.71 -31.15 -10.19
C ALA A 37 39.82 -30.14 -10.91
N GLU A 38 39.47 -30.38 -12.19
CA GLU A 38 38.53 -29.53 -12.95
C GLU A 38 37.13 -29.55 -12.32
N LEU A 39 36.61 -30.75 -11.98
CA LEU A 39 35.29 -30.89 -11.34
C LEU A 39 35.24 -30.27 -9.95
N GLU A 40 36.32 -30.41 -9.17
CA GLU A 40 36.42 -29.76 -7.85
C GLU A 40 36.42 -28.23 -7.98
N ALA A 41 37.14 -27.69 -8.97
CA ALA A 41 37.13 -26.25 -9.24
C ALA A 41 35.71 -25.75 -9.65
N GLN A 42 35.06 -26.47 -10.55
CA GLN A 42 33.65 -26.16 -10.93
C GLN A 42 32.71 -26.24 -9.75
N LEU A 43 32.84 -27.27 -8.90
CA LEU A 43 32.04 -27.42 -7.69
C LEU A 43 32.29 -26.28 -6.70
N ALA A 44 33.54 -25.86 -6.50
CA ALA A 44 33.88 -24.73 -5.63
C ALA A 44 33.25 -23.44 -6.15
N GLN A 45 33.37 -23.16 -7.45
CA GLN A 45 32.78 -21.99 -8.07
C GLN A 45 31.23 -22.01 -7.93
N THR A 46 30.58 -23.12 -8.26
CA THR A 46 29.11 -23.23 -8.16
C THR A 46 28.63 -23.04 -6.71
N ARG A 47 29.38 -23.58 -5.74
CA ARG A 47 29.04 -23.37 -4.31
C ARG A 47 29.21 -21.92 -3.90
N GLN A 48 30.23 -21.24 -4.39
CA GLN A 48 30.40 -19.80 -4.13
C GLN A 48 29.24 -19.00 -4.72
N GLU A 49 28.92 -19.22 -5.99
CA GLU A 49 27.80 -18.56 -6.68
C GLU A 49 26.47 -18.83 -5.96
N ALA A 50 26.23 -20.06 -5.52
CA ALA A 50 25.03 -20.42 -4.75
C ALA A 50 24.97 -19.67 -3.42
N THR A 51 26.11 -19.53 -2.72
CA THR A 51 26.19 -18.79 -1.45
C THR A 51 25.96 -17.30 -1.66
N GLU A 52 26.53 -16.72 -2.71
CA GLU A 52 26.32 -15.31 -3.05
C GLU A 52 24.86 -15.04 -3.42
N ASN A 53 24.26 -15.89 -4.25
CA ASN A 53 22.86 -15.81 -4.63
C ASN A 53 21.93 -15.97 -3.43
N TRP A 54 22.24 -16.90 -2.52
CA TRP A 54 21.49 -17.08 -1.27
C TRP A 54 21.55 -15.83 -0.39
N ASN A 55 22.75 -15.25 -0.21
CA ASN A 55 22.92 -14.02 0.55
C ASN A 55 22.22 -12.82 -0.09
N ARG A 56 22.17 -12.76 -1.43
CA ARG A 56 21.39 -11.76 -2.16
C ARG A 56 19.90 -11.94 -1.92
N TYR A 57 19.42 -13.17 -2.08
CA TYR A 57 18.00 -13.51 -1.81
C TYR A 57 17.57 -13.12 -0.39
N LEU A 58 18.38 -13.44 0.62
CA LEU A 58 18.07 -13.07 2.01
C LEU A 58 17.98 -11.55 2.21
N ARG A 59 18.88 -10.80 1.59
CA ARG A 59 18.84 -9.32 1.62
C ARG A 59 17.59 -8.78 0.93
N GLU A 60 17.32 -9.22 -0.28
CA GLU A 60 16.12 -8.79 -1.02
C GLU A 60 14.85 -9.12 -0.27
N ARG A 61 14.78 -10.29 0.36
CA ARG A 61 13.64 -10.68 1.20
C ARG A 61 13.47 -9.78 2.42
N ALA A 62 14.56 -9.45 3.10
CA ALA A 62 14.54 -8.53 4.23
C ALA A 62 14.13 -7.11 3.81
N ASP A 63 14.63 -6.63 2.68
CA ASP A 63 14.28 -5.34 2.11
C ASP A 63 12.80 -5.27 1.70
N MET A 64 12.29 -6.35 1.10
CA MET A 64 10.88 -6.47 0.75
C MET A 64 9.98 -6.44 2.01
N GLU A 65 10.36 -7.13 3.07
CA GLU A 65 9.62 -7.11 4.33
C GLU A 65 9.62 -5.72 4.98
N ASN A 66 10.78 -5.05 4.98
CA ASN A 66 10.89 -3.68 5.47
C ASN A 66 10.09 -2.69 4.61
N PHE A 67 10.11 -2.88 3.28
CA PHE A 67 9.29 -2.10 2.35
C PHE A 67 7.80 -2.28 2.65
N ARG A 68 7.33 -3.52 2.83
CA ARG A 68 5.93 -3.81 3.17
C ARG A 68 5.52 -3.13 4.47
N LYS A 69 6.30 -3.28 5.54
CA LYS A 69 6.04 -2.63 6.83
C LYS A 69 5.98 -1.10 6.71
N ARG A 70 6.86 -0.53 5.90
CA ARG A 70 6.83 0.91 5.63
C ARG A 70 5.58 1.33 4.86
N GLN A 71 5.16 0.56 3.84
CA GLN A 71 3.93 0.84 3.08
C GLN A 71 2.68 0.77 3.96
N GLU A 72 2.59 -0.24 4.84
CA GLU A 72 1.49 -0.38 5.80
C GLU A 72 1.39 0.86 6.72
N ARG A 73 2.52 1.36 7.23
CA ARG A 73 2.55 2.59 8.05
C ARG A 73 2.11 3.81 7.25
N VAL A 74 2.67 3.99 6.05
CA VAL A 74 2.32 5.12 5.17
C VAL A 74 0.83 5.12 4.83
N LEU A 75 0.25 3.93 4.57
CA LEU A 75 -1.18 3.79 4.30
C LEU A 75 -2.00 4.15 5.55
N ALA A 76 -1.63 3.62 6.71
CA ALA A 76 -2.31 3.94 7.97
C ALA A 76 -2.26 5.44 8.29
N ASP A 77 -1.10 6.08 8.13
CA ASP A 77 -0.92 7.52 8.32
C ASP A 77 -1.77 8.33 7.33
N ARG A 78 -1.83 7.90 6.07
CA ARG A 78 -2.67 8.56 5.05
C ARG A 78 -4.14 8.50 5.42
N VAL A 79 -4.66 7.33 5.80
CA VAL A 79 -6.05 7.15 6.24
C VAL A 79 -6.34 8.03 7.46
N GLN A 80 -5.45 8.07 8.45
CA GLN A 80 -5.61 8.91 9.63
C GLN A 80 -5.62 10.40 9.28
N ASN A 81 -4.75 10.83 8.37
CA ASN A 81 -4.69 12.23 7.95
C ASN A 81 -5.93 12.65 7.16
N GLN A 82 -6.45 11.77 6.29
CA GLN A 82 -7.73 12.01 5.59
C GLN A 82 -8.89 12.13 6.57
N LYS A 83 -8.96 11.21 7.56
CA LYS A 83 -9.97 11.26 8.62
C LYS A 83 -9.89 12.56 9.44
N LYS A 84 -8.67 12.99 9.83
CA LYS A 84 -8.46 14.24 10.54
C LYS A 84 -8.93 15.45 9.71
N ALA A 85 -8.60 15.47 8.42
CA ALA A 85 -9.00 16.55 7.51
C ALA A 85 -10.53 16.65 7.39
N LEU A 86 -11.20 15.51 7.22
CA LEU A 86 -12.68 15.47 7.19
C LEU A 86 -13.28 15.98 8.50
N ILE A 87 -12.79 15.48 9.65
CA ILE A 87 -13.28 15.92 10.96
C ILE A 87 -13.07 17.43 11.14
N HIS A 88 -11.91 17.95 10.71
CA HIS A 88 -11.63 19.39 10.81
C HIS A 88 -12.61 20.24 9.98
N LYS A 89 -12.98 19.78 8.78
CA LYS A 89 -14.02 20.44 7.96
C LYS A 89 -15.39 20.42 8.67
N LEU A 90 -15.74 19.29 9.31
CA LEU A 90 -16.99 19.16 10.06
C LEU A 90 -17.03 20.04 11.31
N LEU A 91 -15.89 20.20 12.01
CA LEU A 91 -15.80 21.12 13.16
C LEU A 91 -16.11 22.56 12.75
N GLY A 92 -15.63 23.02 11.58
CA GLY A 92 -15.97 24.35 11.09
C GLY A 92 -17.46 24.55 10.83
N VAL A 93 -18.16 23.49 10.43
CA VAL A 93 -19.64 23.53 10.30
C VAL A 93 -20.30 23.55 11.67
N MET A 94 -19.81 22.75 12.61
CA MET A 94 -20.31 22.69 13.98
C MET A 94 -20.19 24.03 14.70
N ASP A 95 -19.04 24.69 14.60
CA ASP A 95 -18.79 26.02 15.20
C ASP A 95 -19.83 27.06 14.75
N ASN A 96 -20.25 26.99 13.47
CA ASN A 96 -21.27 27.89 12.94
C ASN A 96 -22.67 27.58 13.46
N VAL A 97 -23.00 26.29 13.68
CA VAL A 97 -24.24 25.88 14.31
C VAL A 97 -24.28 26.32 15.77
N GLU A 98 -23.20 26.09 16.52
CA GLU A 98 -23.09 26.52 17.93
C GLU A 98 -23.23 28.03 18.06
N ARG A 99 -22.62 28.79 17.16
CA ARG A 99 -22.78 30.25 17.11
C ARG A 99 -24.25 30.65 16.90
N ALA A 100 -24.94 30.00 15.98
CA ALA A 100 -26.36 30.29 15.73
C ALA A 100 -27.23 29.94 16.94
N LEU A 101 -26.91 28.85 17.67
CA LEU A 101 -27.60 28.46 18.90
C LEU A 101 -27.39 29.47 20.05
N VAL A 102 -26.18 30.02 20.20
CA VAL A 102 -25.91 31.06 21.21
C VAL A 102 -26.78 32.28 21.01
N TYR A 103 -27.07 32.66 19.75
CA TYR A 103 -27.85 33.84 19.42
C TYR A 103 -29.31 33.53 19.11
N GLN A 104 -29.81 32.30 19.30
CA GLN A 104 -31.16 31.87 18.90
C GLN A 104 -32.27 32.73 19.47
N ASP A 105 -32.16 33.22 20.72
CA ASP A 105 -33.15 34.03 21.39
C ASP A 105 -33.19 35.49 20.92
N THR A 106 -32.14 35.93 20.20
CA THR A 106 -32.01 37.29 19.65
C THR A 106 -32.30 37.32 18.14
N LEU A 107 -32.28 36.15 17.49
CA LEU A 107 -32.59 36.03 16.05
C LEU A 107 -34.10 36.01 15.84
N ASP A 108 -34.55 36.79 14.88
CA ASP A 108 -35.92 36.67 14.38
C ASP A 108 -36.05 35.41 13.51
N ARG A 109 -37.29 35.14 13.07
CA ARG A 109 -37.60 33.97 12.21
C ARG A 109 -36.77 33.98 10.93
N GLN A 110 -36.50 35.15 10.37
CA GLN A 110 -35.71 35.26 9.11
C GLN A 110 -34.25 34.93 9.38
N GLY A 111 -33.68 35.42 10.48
CA GLY A 111 -32.29 35.10 10.90
C GLY A 111 -32.09 33.60 11.12
N LEU A 112 -33.01 32.94 11.80
CA LEU A 112 -32.96 31.47 11.99
C LEU A 112 -33.06 30.72 10.65
N GLN A 113 -33.94 31.13 9.74
CA GLN A 113 -34.01 30.51 8.42
C GLN A 113 -32.71 30.70 7.61
N GLN A 114 -32.10 31.88 7.71
CA GLN A 114 -30.82 32.14 7.04
C GLN A 114 -29.69 31.29 7.63
N ALA A 115 -29.60 31.17 8.95
CA ALA A 115 -28.62 30.30 9.63
C ALA A 115 -28.79 28.85 9.19
N LEU A 116 -30.03 28.32 9.09
CA LEU A 116 -30.31 26.96 8.62
C LEU A 116 -29.92 26.74 7.16
N ARG A 117 -30.18 27.73 6.27
CA ARG A 117 -29.73 27.67 4.86
C ARG A 117 -28.23 27.68 4.75
N MET A 118 -27.54 28.48 5.55
CA MET A 118 -26.08 28.56 5.57
C MET A 118 -25.48 27.22 6.05
N PHE A 119 -26.02 26.64 7.13
CA PHE A 119 -25.62 25.33 7.62
C PHE A 119 -25.79 24.25 6.54
N HIS A 120 -26.98 24.19 5.90
CA HIS A 120 -27.23 23.24 4.82
C HIS A 120 -26.26 23.42 3.66
N TRP A 121 -25.99 24.66 3.27
CA TRP A 121 -25.02 24.97 2.21
C TRP A 121 -23.60 24.51 2.59
N GLN A 122 -23.11 24.85 3.79
CA GLN A 122 -21.80 24.45 4.27
C GLN A 122 -21.63 22.93 4.36
N MET A 123 -22.65 22.22 4.85
CA MET A 123 -22.64 20.77 4.91
C MET A 123 -22.55 20.15 3.51
N ASN A 124 -23.32 20.67 2.55
CA ASN A 124 -23.23 20.21 1.15
C ASN A 124 -21.85 20.50 0.55
N GLU A 125 -21.26 21.65 0.87
CA GLU A 125 -19.92 22.01 0.36
C GLU A 125 -18.84 21.08 0.91
N VAL A 126 -18.90 20.74 2.21
CA VAL A 126 -18.01 19.75 2.82
C VAL A 126 -18.17 18.39 2.11
N MET A 127 -19.41 17.91 1.95
CA MET A 127 -19.67 16.63 1.28
C MET A 127 -19.15 16.64 -0.17
N ARG A 128 -19.41 17.71 -0.91
CA ARG A 128 -18.93 17.86 -2.29
C ARG A 128 -17.40 17.87 -2.36
N SER A 129 -16.74 18.54 -1.41
CA SER A 129 -15.27 18.58 -1.34
C SER A 129 -14.63 17.21 -1.05
N GLU A 130 -15.40 16.28 -0.47
CA GLU A 130 -15.02 14.88 -0.27
C GLU A 130 -15.41 13.98 -1.46
N GLY A 131 -15.94 14.54 -2.55
CA GLY A 131 -16.28 13.81 -3.77
C GLY A 131 -17.71 13.26 -3.79
N LEU A 132 -18.56 13.66 -2.84
CA LEU A 132 -19.96 13.26 -2.82
C LEU A 132 -20.76 14.11 -3.83
N ASN A 133 -21.42 13.44 -4.79
CA ASN A 133 -22.25 14.09 -5.80
C ASN A 133 -23.70 13.63 -5.65
N PRO A 134 -24.68 14.56 -5.76
CA PRO A 134 -26.08 14.18 -5.76
C PRO A 134 -26.42 13.46 -7.07
N VAL A 135 -27.25 12.42 -6.96
CA VAL A 135 -27.80 11.71 -8.12
C VAL A 135 -28.85 12.59 -8.80
N PRO A 136 -28.78 12.81 -10.12
CA PRO A 136 -29.85 13.48 -10.86
C PRO A 136 -31.17 12.67 -10.76
N THR A 137 -32.30 13.35 -10.58
CA THR A 137 -33.57 12.65 -10.34
C THR A 137 -34.72 13.20 -11.20
N VAL A 138 -35.32 14.30 -10.79
CA VAL A 138 -36.57 14.79 -11.43
C VAL A 138 -36.35 15.16 -12.89
N GLY A 139 -37.12 14.51 -13.78
CA GLY A 139 -37.01 14.70 -15.23
C GLY A 139 -36.04 13.74 -15.92
N GLU A 140 -35.31 12.90 -15.15
CA GLU A 140 -34.47 11.85 -15.69
C GLU A 140 -35.26 10.53 -15.84
N THR A 141 -34.74 9.63 -16.67
CA THR A 141 -35.26 8.25 -16.78
C THR A 141 -34.78 7.45 -15.58
N PHE A 142 -35.66 6.61 -15.05
CA PHE A 142 -35.35 5.72 -13.95
C PHE A 142 -34.19 4.78 -14.30
N ASN A 143 -33.19 4.75 -13.46
CA ASN A 143 -32.02 3.88 -13.58
C ASN A 143 -31.84 3.06 -12.29
N PRO A 144 -32.00 1.73 -12.32
CA PRO A 144 -31.91 0.87 -11.12
C PRO A 144 -30.55 0.91 -10.40
N TYR A 145 -29.47 1.34 -11.06
CA TYR A 145 -28.14 1.41 -10.45
C TYR A 145 -27.99 2.58 -9.45
N VAL A 146 -28.76 3.65 -9.64
CA VAL A 146 -28.64 4.89 -8.85
C VAL A 146 -29.99 5.36 -8.27
N HIS A 147 -31.11 4.75 -8.68
CA HIS A 147 -32.45 5.09 -8.22
C HIS A 147 -33.16 3.89 -7.60
N GLU A 148 -33.99 4.16 -6.59
CA GLU A 148 -34.92 3.23 -5.96
C GLU A 148 -36.36 3.76 -6.15
N ALA A 149 -37.17 3.05 -6.92
CA ALA A 149 -38.57 3.41 -7.10
C ALA A 149 -39.36 3.00 -5.85
N VAL A 150 -39.96 3.98 -5.18
CA VAL A 150 -40.76 3.75 -3.97
C VAL A 150 -42.27 3.81 -4.26
N GLU A 151 -42.67 4.48 -5.35
CA GLU A 151 -44.06 4.64 -5.74
C GLU A 151 -44.14 4.80 -7.27
N ALA A 152 -45.17 4.20 -7.85
CA ALA A 152 -45.54 4.39 -9.23
C ALA A 152 -46.73 5.34 -9.31
N VAL A 153 -46.63 6.43 -10.07
CA VAL A 153 -47.65 7.46 -10.19
C VAL A 153 -48.40 7.25 -11.50
N GLU A 154 -49.70 6.97 -11.39
CA GLU A 154 -50.61 6.88 -12.52
C GLU A 154 -51.07 8.29 -12.96
N ASN A 155 -51.48 8.42 -14.24
CA ASN A 155 -51.96 9.67 -14.84
C ASN A 155 -51.00 10.86 -14.67
N SER A 156 -49.72 10.59 -14.74
CA SER A 156 -48.69 11.61 -14.78
C SER A 156 -48.58 12.23 -16.17
N ASP A 157 -48.40 13.55 -16.26
CA ASP A 157 -48.10 14.24 -17.53
C ASP A 157 -46.72 13.88 -18.12
N LYS A 158 -45.98 12.98 -17.46
CA LYS A 158 -44.64 12.54 -17.87
C LYS A 158 -44.71 11.17 -18.53
N PRO A 159 -43.79 10.88 -19.48
CA PRO A 159 -43.65 9.56 -20.08
C PRO A 159 -43.47 8.46 -19.05
N GLU A 160 -43.83 7.24 -19.41
CA GLU A 160 -43.59 6.04 -18.60
C GLU A 160 -42.07 5.87 -18.31
N GLY A 161 -41.76 5.51 -17.08
CA GLY A 161 -40.37 5.31 -16.63
C GLY A 161 -39.60 6.59 -16.28
N MET A 162 -40.25 7.78 -16.41
CA MET A 162 -39.60 9.04 -16.01
C MET A 162 -39.83 9.33 -14.52
N ILE A 163 -38.84 9.90 -13.87
CA ILE A 163 -38.90 10.30 -12.46
C ILE A 163 -39.76 11.56 -12.33
N VAL A 164 -40.80 11.44 -11.52
CA VAL A 164 -41.79 12.52 -11.27
C VAL A 164 -41.36 13.36 -10.08
N GLU A 165 -40.96 12.70 -8.99
CA GLU A 165 -40.63 13.32 -7.71
C GLU A 165 -39.45 12.62 -7.05
N GLU A 166 -38.59 13.40 -6.36
CA GLU A 166 -37.57 12.91 -5.48
C GLU A 166 -38.09 12.87 -4.05
N VAL A 167 -38.20 11.67 -3.49
CA VAL A 167 -38.62 11.48 -2.08
C VAL A 167 -37.41 11.64 -1.14
N GLN A 168 -36.28 11.12 -1.56
CA GLN A 168 -35.02 11.21 -0.80
C GLN A 168 -33.86 11.30 -1.77
N LYS A 169 -32.94 12.25 -1.51
CA LYS A 169 -31.73 12.43 -2.33
C LYS A 169 -30.83 11.21 -2.30
N GLY A 170 -30.39 10.79 -3.47
CA GLY A 170 -29.30 9.84 -3.66
C GLY A 170 -27.94 10.53 -3.76
N TYR A 171 -26.89 9.76 -3.49
CA TYR A 171 -25.53 10.27 -3.58
C TYR A 171 -24.58 9.21 -4.12
N THR A 172 -23.62 9.65 -4.95
CA THR A 172 -22.49 8.85 -5.38
C THR A 172 -21.19 9.40 -4.76
N LEU A 173 -20.22 8.51 -4.53
CA LEU A 173 -18.86 8.85 -4.13
C LEU A 173 -17.91 8.34 -5.22
N GLY A 174 -17.38 9.24 -6.05
CA GLY A 174 -16.74 8.84 -7.28
C GLY A 174 -17.71 8.06 -8.17
N ASP A 175 -17.29 6.83 -8.56
CA ASP A 175 -18.09 5.94 -9.42
C ASP A 175 -19.03 5.01 -8.62
N GLU A 176 -18.97 5.04 -7.30
CA GLU A 176 -19.75 4.15 -6.42
C GLU A 176 -21.03 4.85 -5.93
N THR A 177 -22.17 4.15 -6.03
CA THR A 177 -23.45 4.62 -5.45
C THR A 177 -23.45 4.37 -3.95
N LEU A 178 -23.27 5.44 -3.17
CA LEU A 178 -23.28 5.36 -1.71
C LEU A 178 -24.69 5.13 -1.16
N ARG A 179 -25.67 5.79 -1.79
CA ARG A 179 -27.10 5.65 -1.49
C ARG A 179 -27.90 5.98 -2.73
N PRO A 180 -28.79 5.10 -3.23
CA PRO A 180 -29.67 5.41 -4.34
C PRO A 180 -30.66 6.53 -3.97
N ALA A 181 -31.07 7.30 -4.96
CA ALA A 181 -32.14 8.26 -4.78
C ALA A 181 -33.51 7.54 -4.74
N ARG A 182 -34.30 7.78 -3.72
CA ARG A 182 -35.67 7.25 -3.64
C ARG A 182 -36.60 8.17 -4.39
N VAL A 183 -37.27 7.62 -5.39
CA VAL A 183 -38.00 8.39 -6.38
C VAL A 183 -39.40 7.82 -6.64
N LYS A 184 -40.32 8.67 -7.10
CA LYS A 184 -41.57 8.25 -7.68
C LYS A 184 -41.46 8.26 -9.21
N VAL A 185 -41.95 7.20 -9.84
CA VAL A 185 -41.80 6.97 -11.29
C VAL A 185 -43.15 7.03 -11.96
N SER A 186 -43.20 7.66 -13.12
CA SER A 186 -44.45 7.73 -13.94
C SER A 186 -44.76 6.37 -14.57
N MET A 187 -46.05 5.99 -14.53
CA MET A 187 -46.60 4.88 -15.32
C MET A 187 -47.16 5.33 -16.68
N GLY A 188 -46.97 6.61 -17.04
CA GLY A 188 -47.58 7.18 -18.24
C GLY A 188 -49.05 7.51 -18.06
N ASN A 189 -49.61 8.07 -19.13
CA ASN A 189 -51.06 8.32 -19.22
C ASN A 189 -51.72 7.18 -20.02
N LYS A 190 -52.65 6.45 -19.42
CA LYS A 190 -53.44 5.44 -20.15
C LYS A 190 -54.54 6.11 -20.91
#